data_dd0e4619aba88198bed4c92ca6a756f3
#
_entry.id   dd0e4619aba88198bed4c92ca6a756f3
#
_cell.length_a   1.000
_cell.length_b   1.000
_cell.length_c   1.000
_cell.angle_alpha   90.00
_cell.angle_beta   90.00
_cell.angle_gamma   90.00
#
_symmetry.space_group_name_H-M   'P 1'
#
loop_
_entity.id
_entity.type
_entity.pdbx_description
1 polymer ?
#
loop_
_entity_poly.entity_id
_entity_poly.type
_entity_poly.pdbx_seq_one_letter_code
_entity_poly.pdbx_strand_id
1 'polypeptide(L)'
;MGKKEKRQLSIMIIEDEQDILLLYKDYLMSRGHKVLATSTTANEIMSDYDRIKPDIAIIDYKLPTEKNGIDAAIQILDKYPSAAIMIVTAYDTVKKEIANNSFFDNKRVEILIKPLRLSQLESSIINIVNK
;
A
#
# COMPACT_ATOMS: atom_id res chain seq x y z
N MET A 1 16.75 -9.43 -23.14
CA MET A 1 15.29 -9.55 -22.98
C MET A 1 14.82 -8.84 -21.72
N GLY A 2 13.78 -8.02 -21.82
CA GLY A 2 13.25 -7.33 -20.68
C GLY A 2 12.47 -8.24 -19.74
N LYS A 3 12.31 -7.82 -18.50
CA LYS A 3 11.42 -8.48 -17.54
C LYS A 3 9.98 -8.40 -18.03
N LYS A 4 9.25 -9.49 -17.89
CA LYS A 4 7.82 -9.49 -18.13
C LYS A 4 7.13 -8.70 -17.01
N GLU A 5 6.32 -7.72 -17.38
CA GLU A 5 5.59 -6.90 -16.42
C GLU A 5 4.52 -7.73 -15.73
N LYS A 6 4.44 -7.61 -14.40
CA LYS A 6 3.40 -8.26 -13.62
C LYS A 6 2.19 -7.35 -13.56
N ARG A 7 1.05 -7.81 -14.08
CA ARG A 7 -0.18 -7.02 -14.14
C ARG A 7 -1.31 -7.54 -13.26
N GLN A 8 -1.26 -8.83 -12.86
CA GLN A 8 -2.17 -9.36 -11.85
C GLN A 8 -1.43 -9.42 -10.53
N LEU A 9 -1.94 -8.68 -9.55
CA LEU A 9 -1.24 -8.49 -8.29
C LEU A 9 -1.97 -9.16 -7.14
N SER A 10 -1.20 -9.63 -6.17
CA SER A 10 -1.73 -9.98 -4.85
C SER A 10 -1.60 -8.75 -3.94
N ILE A 11 -2.67 -8.39 -3.25
CA ILE A 11 -2.81 -7.09 -2.60
C ILE A 11 -3.26 -7.27 -1.16
N MET A 12 -2.66 -6.48 -0.27
CA MET A 12 -3.12 -6.30 1.10
C MET A 12 -3.56 -4.86 1.27
N ILE A 13 -4.72 -4.63 1.92
CA ILE A 13 -5.28 -3.29 2.08
C ILE A 13 -5.53 -3.01 3.56
N ILE A 14 -5.05 -1.85 4.03
CA ILE A 14 -5.34 -1.35 5.37
C ILE A 14 -5.99 0.02 5.23
N GLU A 15 -7.27 0.11 5.58
CA GLU A 15 -8.10 1.31 5.46
C GLU A 15 -9.14 1.29 6.57
N ASP A 16 -9.20 2.33 7.40
CA ASP A 16 -10.11 2.37 8.54
C ASP A 16 -11.57 2.60 8.16
N GLU A 17 -11.84 3.28 7.04
CA GLU A 17 -13.19 3.48 6.56
C GLU A 17 -13.64 2.27 5.74
N GLN A 18 -14.60 1.52 6.29
CA GLN A 18 -15.00 0.25 5.72
C GLN A 18 -15.60 0.38 4.32
N ASP A 19 -16.33 1.47 4.04
CA ASP A 19 -16.90 1.72 2.73
C ASP A 19 -15.80 1.93 1.67
N ILE A 20 -14.74 2.64 2.03
CA ILE A 20 -13.60 2.87 1.13
C ILE A 20 -12.82 1.58 0.93
N LEU A 21 -12.61 0.81 2.01
CA LEU A 21 -11.95 -0.49 1.93
C LEU A 21 -12.65 -1.41 0.94
N LEU A 22 -13.99 -1.51 1.04
CA LEU A 22 -14.79 -2.34 0.15
C LEU A 22 -14.74 -1.82 -1.29
N LEU A 23 -14.76 -0.50 -1.47
CA LEU A 23 -14.67 0.10 -2.79
C LEU A 23 -13.36 -0.27 -3.49
N TYR A 24 -12.25 -0.14 -2.80
CA TYR A 24 -10.95 -0.52 -3.34
C TYR A 24 -10.89 -2.02 -3.65
N LYS A 25 -11.32 -2.83 -2.70
CA LYS A 25 -11.33 -4.29 -2.84
C LYS A 25 -12.14 -4.72 -4.05
N ASP A 26 -13.39 -4.26 -4.15
CA ASP A 26 -14.29 -4.66 -5.22
C ASP A 26 -13.77 -4.22 -6.58
N TYR A 27 -13.25 -2.99 -6.67
CA TYR A 27 -12.69 -2.50 -7.92
C TYR A 27 -11.48 -3.34 -8.35
N LEU A 28 -10.53 -3.55 -7.44
CA LEU A 28 -9.30 -4.27 -7.78
C LEU A 28 -9.58 -5.73 -8.13
N MET A 29 -10.52 -6.37 -7.43
CA MET A 29 -10.93 -7.73 -7.76
C MET A 29 -11.61 -7.80 -9.12
N SER A 30 -12.43 -6.80 -9.46
CA SER A 30 -13.08 -6.74 -10.77
C SER A 30 -12.06 -6.59 -11.91
N ARG A 31 -10.87 -6.07 -11.60
CA ARG A 31 -9.77 -5.92 -12.56
C ARG A 31 -8.85 -7.14 -12.62
N GLY A 32 -9.17 -8.20 -11.89
CA GLY A 32 -8.40 -9.45 -11.93
C GLY A 32 -7.31 -9.57 -10.85
N HIS A 33 -7.21 -8.61 -9.96
CA HIS A 33 -6.26 -8.70 -8.86
C HIS A 33 -6.81 -9.55 -7.72
N LYS A 34 -5.92 -10.07 -6.88
CA LYS A 34 -6.31 -10.84 -5.69
C LYS A 34 -6.10 -10.00 -4.44
N VAL A 35 -7.17 -9.72 -3.72
CA VAL A 35 -7.07 -9.03 -2.43
C VAL A 35 -7.08 -10.10 -1.35
N LEU A 36 -5.91 -10.39 -0.80
CA LEU A 36 -5.68 -11.55 0.08
C LEU A 36 -5.91 -11.23 1.54
N ALA A 37 -5.81 -9.96 1.93
CA ALA A 37 -6.10 -9.53 3.29
C ALA A 37 -6.59 -8.11 3.30
N THR A 38 -7.54 -7.81 4.18
CA THR A 38 -8.02 -6.47 4.46
C THR A 38 -8.03 -6.26 5.96
N SER A 39 -7.75 -5.03 6.40
CA SER A 39 -7.79 -4.67 7.80
C SER A 39 -8.19 -3.21 7.96
N THR A 40 -8.86 -2.90 9.06
CA THR A 40 -9.22 -1.51 9.41
C THR A 40 -8.22 -0.89 10.39
N THR A 41 -7.24 -1.65 10.85
CA THR A 41 -6.18 -1.16 11.75
C THR A 41 -4.83 -1.73 11.32
N ALA A 42 -3.74 -1.17 11.87
CA ALA A 42 -2.40 -1.68 11.64
C ALA A 42 -1.96 -2.74 12.66
N ASN A 43 -2.86 -3.15 13.57
CA ASN A 43 -2.48 -4.04 14.67
C ASN A 43 -1.95 -5.39 14.22
N GLU A 44 -2.51 -5.94 13.14
CA GLU A 44 -2.15 -7.26 12.63
C GLU A 44 -1.25 -7.20 11.39
N ILE A 45 -0.66 -6.02 11.11
CA ILE A 45 0.00 -5.80 9.83
C ILE A 45 1.15 -6.76 9.58
N MET A 46 1.98 -7.04 10.60
CA MET A 46 3.14 -7.92 10.41
C MET A 46 2.73 -9.38 10.31
N SER A 47 1.79 -9.83 11.14
CA SER A 47 1.32 -11.21 11.03
C SER A 47 0.63 -11.46 9.70
N ASP A 48 -0.16 -10.50 9.21
CA ASP A 48 -0.79 -10.61 7.90
C ASP A 48 0.26 -10.59 6.78
N TYR A 49 1.20 -9.66 6.84
CA TYR A 49 2.23 -9.56 5.82
C TYR A 49 3.12 -10.81 5.79
N ASP A 50 3.53 -11.30 6.95
CA ASP A 50 4.34 -12.53 7.05
C ASP A 50 3.64 -13.74 6.43
N ARG A 51 2.33 -13.84 6.65
CA ARG A 51 1.52 -14.96 6.16
C ARG A 51 1.29 -14.88 4.66
N ILE A 52 1.06 -13.68 4.13
CA ILE A 52 0.56 -13.48 2.76
C ILE A 52 1.69 -13.11 1.79
N LYS A 53 2.62 -12.27 2.22
CA LYS A 53 3.68 -11.68 1.39
C LYS A 53 3.11 -11.17 0.07
N PRO A 54 2.24 -10.14 0.11
CA PRO A 54 1.58 -9.63 -1.09
C PRO A 54 2.57 -8.98 -2.04
N ASP A 55 2.17 -8.81 -3.30
CA ASP A 55 2.94 -8.00 -4.24
C ASP A 55 2.99 -6.54 -3.81
N ILE A 56 1.92 -6.05 -3.17
CA ILE A 56 1.84 -4.68 -2.70
C ILE A 56 0.91 -4.56 -1.49
N ALA A 57 1.26 -3.67 -0.56
CA ALA A 57 0.41 -3.26 0.54
C ALA A 57 -0.09 -1.83 0.27
N ILE A 58 -1.40 -1.64 0.28
CA ILE A 58 -2.04 -0.33 0.20
C ILE A 58 -2.44 0.06 1.62
N ILE A 59 -1.89 1.17 2.12
CA ILE A 59 -2.05 1.55 3.52
C ILE A 59 -2.55 3.00 3.60
N ASP A 60 -3.70 3.21 4.25
CA ASP A 60 -4.15 4.55 4.58
C ASP A 60 -3.20 5.17 5.62
N TYR A 61 -2.86 6.46 5.45
CA TYR A 61 -1.97 7.14 6.37
C TYR A 61 -2.59 7.28 7.75
N LYS A 62 -3.86 7.75 7.80
CA LYS A 62 -4.53 8.00 9.06
C LYS A 62 -5.30 6.75 9.50
N LEU A 63 -4.78 6.09 10.51
CA LEU A 63 -5.39 4.88 11.07
C LEU A 63 -5.87 5.16 12.50
N PRO A 64 -6.82 4.36 13.03
CA PRO A 64 -7.49 4.68 14.31
C PRO A 64 -6.62 4.48 15.55
N THR A 65 -5.46 3.84 15.41
CA THR A 65 -4.52 3.61 16.52
C THR A 65 -3.39 4.63 16.48
N GLU A 66 -2.47 4.57 17.44
CA GLU A 66 -1.29 5.45 17.47
C GLU A 66 -0.39 5.27 16.25
N LYS A 67 -0.41 4.08 15.65
CA LYS A 67 0.41 3.76 14.49
C LYS A 67 -0.27 4.27 13.23
N ASN A 68 0.40 5.18 12.52
CA ASN A 68 -0.08 5.68 11.22
C ASN A 68 0.48 4.85 10.06
N GLY A 69 0.13 5.24 8.82
CA GLY A 69 0.59 4.50 7.64
C GLY A 69 2.09 4.52 7.43
N ILE A 70 2.78 5.59 7.83
CA ILE A 70 4.24 5.64 7.77
C ILE A 70 4.85 4.65 8.76
N ASP A 71 4.35 4.60 9.99
CA ASP A 71 4.82 3.64 11.00
C ASP A 71 4.64 2.20 10.50
N ALA A 72 3.49 1.92 9.91
CA ALA A 72 3.19 0.61 9.34
C ALA A 72 4.16 0.26 8.19
N ALA A 73 4.42 1.23 7.31
CA ALA A 73 5.36 1.04 6.21
C ALA A 73 6.78 0.76 6.71
N ILE A 74 7.23 1.49 7.71
CA ILE A 74 8.54 1.27 8.32
C ILE A 74 8.64 -0.15 8.90
N GLN A 75 7.60 -0.58 9.59
CA GLN A 75 7.58 -1.92 10.19
C GLN A 75 7.72 -3.01 9.12
N ILE A 76 7.01 -2.89 8.01
CA ILE A 76 7.11 -3.85 6.91
C ILE A 76 8.49 -3.79 6.26
N LEU A 77 8.96 -2.59 5.92
CA LEU A 77 10.20 -2.42 5.18
C LEU A 77 11.45 -2.75 6.00
N ASP A 78 11.37 -2.63 7.30
CA ASP A 78 12.46 -3.05 8.18
C ASP A 78 12.71 -4.55 8.07
N LYS A 79 11.66 -5.34 7.96
CA LYS A 79 11.75 -6.79 7.80
C LYS A 79 11.88 -7.22 6.34
N TYR A 80 11.22 -6.52 5.44
CA TYR A 80 11.17 -6.85 4.00
C TYR A 80 11.59 -5.61 3.19
N PRO A 81 12.90 -5.34 3.06
CA PRO A 81 13.35 -4.10 2.41
C PRO A 81 12.94 -3.92 0.96
N SER A 82 12.60 -4.99 0.26
CA SER A 82 12.15 -4.92 -1.14
C SER A 82 10.63 -4.89 -1.30
N ALA A 83 9.87 -4.80 -0.21
CA ALA A 83 8.41 -4.71 -0.28
C ALA A 83 7.97 -3.46 -1.03
N ALA A 84 6.84 -3.56 -1.74
CA ALA A 84 6.21 -2.42 -2.38
C ALA A 84 5.04 -1.93 -1.53
N ILE A 85 4.99 -0.62 -1.27
CA ILE A 85 3.99 -0.01 -0.40
C ILE A 85 3.42 1.24 -1.05
N MET A 86 2.09 1.33 -1.08
CA MET A 86 1.36 2.51 -1.51
C MET A 86 0.68 3.12 -0.29
N ILE A 87 1.07 4.33 0.09
CA ILE A 87 0.41 5.07 1.17
C ILE A 87 -0.61 6.01 0.55
N VAL A 88 -1.84 5.97 1.03
CA VAL A 88 -2.93 6.82 0.55
C VAL A 88 -3.29 7.81 1.65
N THR A 89 -3.36 9.10 1.32
CA THR A 89 -3.58 10.15 2.31
C THR A 89 -4.26 11.37 1.70
N ALA A 90 -5.01 12.11 2.53
CA ALA A 90 -5.53 13.43 2.16
C ALA A 90 -4.49 14.54 2.36
N TYR A 91 -3.32 14.24 2.96
CA TYR A 91 -2.34 15.24 3.37
C TYR A 91 -1.12 15.21 2.47
N ASP A 92 -0.88 16.27 1.71
CA ASP A 92 0.30 16.38 0.84
C ASP A 92 1.62 16.45 1.62
N THR A 93 1.57 16.88 2.88
CA THR A 93 2.75 16.92 3.76
C THR A 93 3.39 15.53 3.97
N VAL A 94 2.62 14.46 3.81
CA VAL A 94 3.13 13.09 3.95
C VAL A 94 4.19 12.79 2.88
N LYS A 95 4.04 13.32 1.67
CA LYS A 95 5.07 13.18 0.62
C LYS A 95 6.40 13.76 1.06
N LYS A 96 6.38 14.95 1.67
CA LYS A 96 7.59 15.60 2.16
C LYS A 96 8.22 14.82 3.30
N GLU A 97 7.39 14.30 4.19
CA GLU A 97 7.85 13.50 5.32
C GLU A 97 8.60 12.25 4.86
N ILE A 98 8.07 11.55 3.87
CA ILE A 98 8.74 10.38 3.27
C ILE A 98 10.03 10.82 2.55
N ALA A 99 9.98 11.87 1.74
CA ALA A 99 11.13 12.34 0.98
C ALA A 99 12.29 12.78 1.88
N ASN A 100 11.99 13.29 3.07
CA ASN A 100 12.99 13.78 4.01
C ASN A 100 13.47 12.73 5.02
N ASN A 101 12.96 11.50 4.91
CA ASN A 101 13.34 10.42 5.81
C ASN A 101 14.24 9.42 5.07
N SER A 102 15.53 9.40 5.44
CA SER A 102 16.52 8.54 4.79
C SER A 102 16.21 7.05 4.88
N PHE A 103 15.37 6.63 5.83
CA PHE A 103 14.94 5.24 5.90
C PHE A 103 14.31 4.77 4.58
N PHE A 104 13.60 5.67 3.88
CA PHE A 104 12.90 5.32 2.65
C PHE A 104 13.77 5.40 1.39
N ASP A 105 15.04 5.77 1.53
CA ASP A 105 15.95 5.82 0.38
C ASP A 105 16.05 4.44 -0.26
N ASN A 106 15.87 4.39 -1.58
CA ASN A 106 15.93 3.17 -2.38
C ASN A 106 14.83 2.14 -2.01
N LYS A 107 13.78 2.57 -1.32
CA LYS A 107 12.61 1.72 -1.02
C LYS A 107 11.50 1.96 -2.03
N ARG A 108 10.67 0.94 -2.25
CA ARG A 108 9.52 1.04 -3.18
C ARG A 108 8.30 1.53 -2.43
N VAL A 109 8.28 2.82 -2.09
CA VAL A 109 7.18 3.48 -1.42
C VAL A 109 6.70 4.64 -2.26
N GLU A 110 5.41 4.70 -2.55
CA GLU A 110 4.79 5.84 -3.22
C GLU A 110 3.57 6.30 -2.46
N ILE A 111 3.16 7.53 -2.72
CA ILE A 111 2.06 8.19 -2.03
C ILE A 111 1.04 8.64 -3.04
N LEU A 112 -0.23 8.29 -2.80
CA LEU A 112 -1.36 8.84 -3.55
C LEU A 112 -2.15 9.78 -2.67
N ILE A 113 -2.46 10.96 -3.21
CA ILE A 113 -3.21 11.99 -2.51
C ILE A 113 -4.70 11.85 -2.84
N LYS A 114 -5.54 11.79 -1.81
CA LYS A 114 -7.00 11.81 -1.96
C LYS A 114 -7.47 13.23 -2.32
N PRO A 115 -8.53 13.40 -3.12
CA PRO A 115 -9.32 12.34 -3.77
C PRO A 115 -8.57 11.74 -4.97
N LEU A 116 -8.73 10.44 -5.18
CA LEU A 116 -8.09 9.75 -6.29
C LEU A 116 -9.11 8.95 -7.08
N ARG A 117 -8.78 8.66 -8.33
CA ARG A 117 -9.60 7.78 -9.16
C ARG A 117 -9.16 6.32 -8.93
N LEU A 118 -10.11 5.40 -8.99
CA LEU A 118 -9.77 3.97 -8.84
C LEU A 118 -8.82 3.48 -9.93
N SER A 119 -8.98 3.99 -11.17
CA SER A 119 -8.04 3.68 -12.25
C SER A 119 -6.63 4.20 -11.98
N GLN A 120 -6.51 5.33 -11.31
CA GLN A 120 -5.22 5.88 -10.88
C GLN A 120 -4.58 4.99 -9.81
N LEU A 121 -5.38 4.51 -8.87
CA LEU A 121 -4.89 3.57 -7.86
C LEU A 121 -4.31 2.33 -8.53
N GLU A 122 -5.05 1.72 -9.45
CA GLU A 122 -4.59 0.52 -10.14
C GLU A 122 -3.31 0.77 -10.94
N SER A 123 -3.27 1.83 -11.76
CA SER A 123 -2.08 2.10 -12.56
C SER A 123 -0.86 2.38 -11.70
N SER A 124 -1.04 3.05 -10.57
CA SER A 124 0.06 3.38 -9.66
C SER A 124 0.63 2.15 -8.97
N ILE A 125 -0.22 1.22 -8.52
CA ILE A 125 0.27 0.01 -7.87
C ILE A 125 0.97 -0.92 -8.86
N ILE A 126 0.47 -1.03 -10.09
CA ILE A 126 1.15 -1.82 -11.13
C ILE A 126 2.53 -1.23 -11.41
N ASN A 127 2.60 0.09 -11.51
CA ASN A 127 3.85 0.78 -11.79
C ASN A 127 4.91 0.55 -10.68
N ILE A 128 4.51 0.69 -9.41
CA ILE A 128 5.48 0.54 -8.31
C ILE A 128 5.94 -0.92 -8.15
N VAL A 129 5.07 -1.89 -8.37
CA VAL A 129 5.44 -3.31 -8.29
C VAL A 129 6.45 -3.67 -9.37
N ASN A 130 6.40 -3.02 -10.53
CA ASN A 130 7.25 -3.34 -11.66
C ASN A 130 8.51 -2.46 -11.78
N LYS A 131 8.78 -1.68 -10.76
CA LYS A 131 10.00 -0.87 -10.71
C LYS A 131 11.24 -1.71 -10.44
#